data_7ce9d5bcf5c4a9fa9cdd581dbbd86145
#
_entry.id   7ce9d5bcf5c4a9fa9cdd581dbbd86145
#
_cell.length_a   1.000
_cell.length_b   1.000
_cell.length_c   1.000
_cell.angle_alpha   90.00
_cell.angle_beta   90.00
_cell.angle_gamma   90.00
#
_symmetry.space_group_name_H-M   'P 1'
#
loop_
_entity.id
_entity.type
_entity.pdbx_description
1 polymer ?
#
loop_
_entity_poly.entity_id
_entity_poly.type
_entity_poly.pdbx_seq_one_letter_code
_entity_poly.pdbx_strand_id
1 'polypeptide(L)'
;MDVKCQFLNNSTNYDEYVANIGKDLTINQNFNAGKLALNEFLIDLAQKHFNNVIESDSLTYYPETLYYLGEIYRYLEEYPLAKQYYQGYLMFPEHKDDFCYLHTQELLANFENIYNYKEYNENISIRHLPSPLNTPYSEFAAIEYSDGGEIYFTSYSPNLTKQYSSLFPAYFRSDIYKTYYLPKGLAVPQKIELSKSKDETHNANLTFSPNQKYFSFTQCEYSGENCKIYWGEIDENEIIKNIKEAPININNSNQTQPFLILDDYGDGILFFSSNRLGGYGGYDLYYSIVKNFNFQTPINLGPIINTAGNEITPYYDLRDSTLFFSSNFHTGLGGFDIFSSKGYLNSWQKVNNLGSPINSPFNDFYFYRNNYDYDGYITSNRKGAYFMNGQYCCYDIFAFYIEDKIVTTENKILDTISKLDTINPLRDEIMSLLPITVYFHNDIPDPRSWDTVTKYSYDELYFEYLNLIDKYKKEYSKGMKGEDKLKAEQDIENFFHTEIIAGFDKLQRFTNLLLEDLKNGSNVTIKINGYCSPLHNSEYNINLSKRRISSLKNYLLKINNGELSAYIEGTSPSGGKLQIIQEPMGKELASPYVSDNPQDV
;
A
#
# COMPACT_ATOMS: atom_id res chain seq x y z
N MET A 1 -12.07 7.00 11.75
CA MET A 1 -11.71 6.17 10.59
C MET A 1 -11.95 4.73 10.99
N ASP A 2 -12.93 4.09 10.37
CA ASP A 2 -13.28 2.72 10.75
C ASP A 2 -12.21 1.76 10.21
N VAL A 3 -11.69 0.85 11.03
CA VAL A 3 -10.79 -0.25 10.64
C VAL A 3 -11.42 -1.13 9.53
N LYS A 4 -12.72 -0.99 9.28
CA LYS A 4 -13.42 -1.56 8.13
C LYS A 4 -12.77 -1.27 6.78
N CYS A 5 -12.00 -0.19 6.63
CA CYS A 5 -11.25 0.07 5.40
C CYS A 5 -10.09 -0.89 5.14
N GLN A 6 -9.63 -1.66 6.14
CA GLN A 6 -8.57 -2.66 5.96
C GLN A 6 -9.06 -3.97 5.33
N PHE A 7 -10.37 -4.25 5.37
CA PHE A 7 -10.88 -5.56 4.96
C PHE A 7 -12.04 -5.51 3.97
N LEU A 8 -12.84 -4.42 3.92
CA LEU A 8 -14.03 -4.42 3.07
C LEU A 8 -14.61 -3.03 2.80
N ASN A 9 -14.70 -2.70 1.56
CA ASN A 9 -15.61 -1.68 1.03
C ASN A 9 -17.03 -2.26 0.89
N ASN A 10 -17.75 -2.45 1.99
CA ASN A 10 -19.21 -2.60 1.97
C ASN A 10 -19.92 -1.31 2.39
N SER A 11 -19.20 -0.23 2.67
CA SER A 11 -19.78 1.11 2.70
C SER A 11 -19.82 1.64 1.27
N THR A 12 -20.91 2.28 0.90
CA THR A 12 -21.04 3.09 -0.30
C THR A 12 -19.77 3.90 -0.49
N ASN A 13 -19.01 3.65 -1.55
CA ASN A 13 -17.80 4.40 -1.81
C ASN A 13 -18.15 5.83 -2.25
N TYR A 14 -17.15 6.71 -2.29
CA TYR A 14 -17.36 8.11 -2.66
C TYR A 14 -18.07 8.27 -4.02
N ASP A 15 -17.59 7.55 -5.03
CA ASP A 15 -18.14 7.64 -6.39
C ASP A 15 -19.59 7.15 -6.45
N GLU A 16 -19.92 6.04 -5.80
CA GLU A 16 -21.27 5.50 -5.71
C GLU A 16 -22.19 6.46 -4.93
N TYR A 17 -21.70 7.02 -3.82
CA TYR A 17 -22.45 7.98 -3.02
C TYR A 17 -22.80 9.22 -3.84
N VAL A 18 -21.83 9.83 -4.52
CA VAL A 18 -22.02 11.04 -5.34
C VAL A 18 -22.88 10.75 -6.57
N ALA A 19 -22.72 9.60 -7.22
CA ALA A 19 -23.53 9.20 -8.37
C ALA A 19 -25.01 9.04 -8.01
N ASN A 20 -25.32 8.56 -6.80
CA ASN A 20 -26.69 8.34 -6.34
C ASN A 20 -27.41 9.65 -5.90
N ILE A 21 -26.68 10.71 -5.56
CA ILE A 21 -27.27 11.94 -4.98
C ILE A 21 -27.47 13.05 -6.03
N GLY A 22 -26.66 13.06 -7.11
CA GLY A 22 -26.71 14.10 -8.15
C GLY A 22 -25.76 15.28 -7.92
N LYS A 23 -25.89 16.36 -8.70
CA LYS A 23 -24.90 17.44 -8.77
C LYS A 23 -24.99 18.50 -7.66
N ASP A 24 -26.17 18.73 -7.10
CA ASP A 24 -26.39 19.76 -6.08
C ASP A 24 -26.55 19.13 -4.71
N LEU A 25 -25.42 19.00 -3.99
CA LEU A 25 -25.38 18.37 -2.67
C LEU A 25 -25.91 19.32 -1.58
N THR A 26 -26.80 18.81 -0.73
CA THR A 26 -27.16 19.49 0.53
C THR A 26 -25.94 19.54 1.47
N ILE A 27 -26.04 20.34 2.52
CA ILE A 27 -24.96 20.48 3.52
C ILE A 27 -24.64 19.14 4.17
N ASN A 28 -25.67 18.38 4.60
CA ASN A 28 -25.49 17.04 5.16
C ASN A 28 -24.81 16.08 4.15
N GLN A 29 -25.18 16.16 2.89
CA GLN A 29 -24.57 15.35 1.83
C GLN A 29 -23.11 15.74 1.58
N ASN A 30 -22.77 17.04 1.61
CA ASN A 30 -21.39 17.50 1.54
C ASN A 30 -20.57 16.99 2.75
N PHE A 31 -21.11 17.09 3.97
CA PHE A 31 -20.42 16.56 5.14
C PHE A 31 -20.11 15.05 5.02
N ASN A 32 -21.10 14.25 4.62
CA ASN A 32 -20.90 12.80 4.42
C ASN A 32 -19.98 12.48 3.24
N ALA A 33 -20.08 13.21 2.11
CA ALA A 33 -19.18 13.07 0.98
C ALA A 33 -17.73 13.41 1.37
N GLY A 34 -17.54 14.47 2.17
CA GLY A 34 -16.23 14.83 2.71
C GLY A 34 -15.61 13.71 3.55
N LYS A 35 -16.41 13.08 4.40
CA LYS A 35 -15.94 11.92 5.20
C LYS A 35 -15.58 10.73 4.34
N LEU A 36 -16.41 10.39 3.36
CA LEU A 36 -16.12 9.29 2.42
C LEU A 36 -14.86 9.56 1.61
N ALA A 37 -14.74 10.78 1.04
CA ALA A 37 -13.57 11.19 0.29
C ALA A 37 -12.29 11.13 1.14
N LEU A 38 -12.35 11.57 2.41
CA LEU A 38 -11.20 11.49 3.31
C LEU A 38 -10.83 10.04 3.64
N ASN A 39 -11.80 9.17 3.82
CA ASN A 39 -11.56 7.74 4.05
C ASN A 39 -10.88 7.06 2.85
N GLU A 40 -11.13 7.53 1.64
CA GLU A 40 -10.50 7.07 0.40
C GLU A 40 -9.24 7.87 0.03
N PHE A 41 -8.74 8.72 0.93
CA PHE A 41 -7.60 9.62 0.71
C PHE A 41 -7.75 10.55 -0.51
N LEU A 42 -8.97 10.86 -0.91
CA LEU A 42 -9.29 11.89 -1.91
C LEU A 42 -9.24 13.27 -1.26
N ILE A 43 -8.05 13.69 -0.85
CA ILE A 43 -7.83 14.85 0.04
C ILE A 43 -8.44 16.13 -0.53
N ASP A 44 -8.20 16.43 -1.81
CA ASP A 44 -8.73 17.64 -2.46
C ASP A 44 -10.27 17.66 -2.49
N LEU A 45 -10.87 16.49 -2.74
CA LEU A 45 -12.34 16.36 -2.75
C LEU A 45 -12.91 16.46 -1.34
N ALA A 46 -12.28 15.82 -0.36
CA ALA A 46 -12.65 15.94 1.05
C ALA A 46 -12.62 17.39 1.52
N GLN A 47 -11.51 18.09 1.23
CA GLN A 47 -11.34 19.51 1.56
C GLN A 47 -12.43 20.37 0.91
N LYS A 48 -12.73 20.16 -0.38
CA LYS A 48 -13.78 20.88 -1.10
C LYS A 48 -15.14 20.70 -0.43
N HIS A 49 -15.51 19.47 -0.08
CA HIS A 49 -16.78 19.18 0.56
C HIS A 49 -16.90 19.81 1.95
N PHE A 50 -15.86 19.73 2.77
CA PHE A 50 -15.85 20.36 4.09
C PHE A 50 -15.85 21.90 4.01
N ASN A 51 -15.20 22.50 3.02
CA ASN A 51 -15.28 23.95 2.79
C ASN A 51 -16.70 24.38 2.42
N ASN A 52 -17.45 23.59 1.62
CA ASN A 52 -18.86 23.87 1.34
C ASN A 52 -19.72 23.88 2.62
N VAL A 53 -19.40 23.04 3.61
CA VAL A 53 -20.09 23.04 4.92
C VAL A 53 -19.76 24.31 5.71
N ILE A 54 -18.50 24.76 5.73
CA ILE A 54 -18.10 26.00 6.41
C ILE A 54 -18.75 27.23 5.76
N GLU A 55 -18.69 27.33 4.44
CA GLU A 55 -19.25 28.46 3.68
C GLU A 55 -20.76 28.60 3.85
N SER A 56 -21.45 27.52 4.20
CA SER A 56 -22.90 27.54 4.48
C SER A 56 -23.29 28.02 5.87
N ASP A 57 -22.32 28.46 6.69
CA ASP A 57 -22.51 28.88 8.10
C ASP A 57 -23.14 27.78 9.00
N SER A 58 -22.85 26.51 8.67
CA SER A 58 -23.51 25.36 9.30
C SER A 58 -22.63 24.65 10.34
N LEU A 59 -21.56 25.28 10.82
CA LEU A 59 -20.65 24.70 11.83
C LEU A 59 -21.35 24.32 13.14
N THR A 60 -22.42 25.04 13.50
CA THR A 60 -23.21 24.69 14.69
C THR A 60 -23.84 23.29 14.59
N TYR A 61 -24.13 22.83 13.37
CA TYR A 61 -24.73 21.51 13.15
C TYR A 61 -23.69 20.43 12.76
N TYR A 62 -22.53 20.83 12.29
CA TYR A 62 -21.46 19.95 11.81
C TYR A 62 -20.09 20.42 12.30
N PRO A 63 -19.90 20.58 13.63
CA PRO A 63 -18.62 21.10 14.17
C PRO A 63 -17.44 20.18 13.91
N GLU A 64 -17.66 18.86 13.72
CA GLU A 64 -16.64 17.89 13.35
C GLU A 64 -15.97 18.20 12.01
N THR A 65 -16.57 19.08 11.18
CA THR A 65 -15.94 19.60 9.96
C THR A 65 -14.57 20.22 10.25
N LEU A 66 -14.45 20.93 11.38
CA LEU A 66 -13.18 21.51 11.82
C LEU A 66 -12.15 20.43 12.19
N TYR A 67 -12.58 19.35 12.84
CA TYR A 67 -11.69 18.22 13.11
C TYR A 67 -11.19 17.60 11.81
N TYR A 68 -12.06 17.30 10.85
CA TYR A 68 -11.68 16.69 9.58
C TYR A 68 -10.78 17.60 8.73
N LEU A 69 -10.99 18.90 8.75
CA LEU A 69 -10.05 19.85 8.11
C LEU A 69 -8.70 19.87 8.83
N GLY A 70 -8.70 19.79 10.15
CA GLY A 70 -7.47 19.60 10.92
C GLY A 70 -6.69 18.35 10.49
N GLU A 71 -7.38 17.22 10.32
CA GLU A 71 -6.80 15.99 9.78
C GLU A 71 -6.24 16.18 8.36
N ILE A 72 -6.99 16.80 7.47
CA ILE A 72 -6.54 17.10 6.09
C ILE A 72 -5.25 17.92 6.11
N TYR A 73 -5.19 19.00 6.88
CA TYR A 73 -3.99 19.83 6.95
C TYR A 73 -2.83 19.12 7.66
N ARG A 74 -3.09 18.15 8.53
CA ARG A 74 -2.05 17.28 9.10
C ARG A 74 -1.47 16.35 8.05
N TYR A 75 -2.30 15.74 7.19
CA TYR A 75 -1.86 14.95 6.02
C TYR A 75 -1.05 15.78 5.02
N LEU A 76 -1.39 17.06 4.85
CA LEU A 76 -0.67 17.99 3.98
C LEU A 76 0.59 18.58 4.65
N GLU A 77 0.90 18.18 5.88
CA GLU A 77 2.01 18.68 6.71
C GLU A 77 1.92 20.19 7.03
N GLU A 78 0.75 20.78 6.87
CA GLU A 78 0.44 22.17 7.22
C GLU A 78 0.04 22.28 8.70
N TYR A 79 0.94 21.85 9.59
CA TYR A 79 0.69 21.69 11.03
C TYR A 79 0.17 22.96 11.74
N PRO A 80 0.67 24.19 11.42
CA PRO A 80 0.12 25.40 12.05
C PRO A 80 -1.36 25.58 11.76
N LEU A 81 -1.79 25.27 10.55
CA LEU A 81 -3.19 25.37 10.12
C LEU A 81 -4.03 24.25 10.72
N ALA A 82 -3.52 23.02 10.75
CA ALA A 82 -4.15 21.90 11.45
C ALA A 82 -4.44 22.25 12.91
N LYS A 83 -3.45 22.83 13.62
CA LYS A 83 -3.60 23.27 15.01
C LYS A 83 -4.74 24.27 15.20
N GLN A 84 -4.89 25.26 14.28
CA GLN A 84 -5.97 26.23 14.33
C GLN A 84 -7.35 25.57 14.18
N TYR A 85 -7.51 24.64 13.25
CA TYR A 85 -8.76 23.91 13.06
C TYR A 85 -9.12 23.04 14.27
N TYR A 86 -8.16 22.34 14.87
CA TYR A 86 -8.36 21.58 16.09
C TYR A 86 -8.77 22.47 17.28
N GLN A 87 -8.12 23.62 17.44
CA GLN A 87 -8.48 24.61 18.47
C GLN A 87 -9.91 25.11 18.26
N GLY A 88 -10.29 25.37 17.00
CA GLY A 88 -11.66 25.76 16.65
C GLY A 88 -12.68 24.69 17.00
N TYR A 89 -12.38 23.41 16.79
CA TYR A 89 -13.29 22.32 17.13
C TYR A 89 -13.54 22.20 18.65
N LEU A 90 -12.54 22.40 19.49
CA LEU A 90 -12.71 22.36 20.95
C LEU A 90 -13.60 23.49 21.52
N MET A 91 -14.01 24.45 20.68
CA MET A 91 -15.02 25.46 21.08
C MET A 91 -16.45 24.90 21.17
N PHE A 92 -16.66 23.62 20.79
CA PHE A 92 -17.94 22.90 20.83
C PHE A 92 -17.95 21.82 21.92
N PRO A 93 -18.04 22.19 23.23
CA PRO A 93 -17.86 21.26 24.34
C PRO A 93 -18.98 20.23 24.50
N GLU A 94 -20.09 20.36 23.80
CA GLU A 94 -21.19 19.38 23.74
C GLU A 94 -20.76 18.05 23.15
N HIS A 95 -19.65 18.01 22.39
CA HIS A 95 -19.06 16.82 21.77
C HIS A 95 -17.91 16.19 22.57
N LYS A 96 -17.72 16.58 23.83
CA LYS A 96 -16.56 16.21 24.68
C LYS A 96 -16.33 14.70 24.87
N ASP A 97 -17.35 13.89 24.69
CA ASP A 97 -17.28 12.43 24.85
C ASP A 97 -17.10 11.71 23.49
N ASP A 98 -17.11 12.47 22.36
CA ASP A 98 -16.94 11.91 21.02
C ASP A 98 -15.46 11.65 20.71
N PHE A 99 -15.21 10.63 19.90
CA PHE A 99 -13.84 10.28 19.43
C PHE A 99 -13.07 11.49 18.90
N CYS A 100 -13.69 12.26 17.97
CA CYS A 100 -13.02 13.42 17.36
C CYS A 100 -12.59 14.47 18.39
N TYR A 101 -13.41 14.69 19.41
CA TYR A 101 -13.10 15.65 20.47
C TYR A 101 -11.96 15.15 21.36
N LEU A 102 -12.03 13.90 21.82
CA LEU A 102 -11.00 13.27 22.63
C LEU A 102 -9.65 13.21 21.89
N HIS A 103 -9.68 12.82 20.61
CA HIS A 103 -8.48 12.79 19.77
C HIS A 103 -7.90 14.20 19.56
N THR A 104 -8.75 15.20 19.35
CA THR A 104 -8.30 16.61 19.25
C THR A 104 -7.61 17.07 20.54
N GLN A 105 -8.11 16.69 21.70
CA GLN A 105 -7.46 17.01 22.98
C GLN A 105 -6.09 16.34 23.08
N GLU A 106 -5.97 15.06 22.74
CA GLU A 106 -4.70 14.33 22.73
C GLU A 106 -3.68 14.97 21.77
N LEU A 107 -4.11 15.27 20.53
CA LEU A 107 -3.26 15.93 19.55
C LEU A 107 -2.76 17.28 20.03
N LEU A 108 -3.63 18.14 20.56
CA LEU A 108 -3.24 19.48 21.01
C LEU A 108 -2.36 19.45 22.26
N ALA A 109 -2.58 18.49 23.16
CA ALA A 109 -1.74 18.31 24.36
C ALA A 109 -0.28 17.94 24.01
N ASN A 110 -0.10 17.22 22.92
CA ASN A 110 1.18 16.68 22.49
C ASN A 110 1.66 17.26 21.14
N PHE A 111 1.07 18.37 20.68
CA PHE A 111 1.25 18.88 19.31
C PHE A 111 2.71 19.18 18.96
N GLU A 112 3.49 19.68 19.92
CA GLU A 112 4.90 19.99 19.71
C GLU A 112 5.76 18.74 19.41
N ASN A 113 5.32 17.55 19.84
CA ASN A 113 6.01 16.29 19.54
C ASN A 113 5.95 15.94 18.04
N ILE A 114 4.93 16.43 17.31
CA ILE A 114 4.79 16.19 15.86
C ILE A 114 6.01 16.72 15.11
N TYR A 115 6.56 17.88 15.52
CA TYR A 115 7.75 18.43 14.91
C TYR A 115 8.98 17.55 15.14
N ASN A 116 9.11 16.95 16.32
CA ASN A 116 10.18 15.99 16.60
C ASN A 116 10.01 14.69 15.80
N TYR A 117 8.77 14.18 15.67
CA TYR A 117 8.48 12.96 14.91
C TYR A 117 8.71 13.13 13.41
N LYS A 118 8.53 14.36 12.90
CA LYS A 118 8.81 14.71 11.50
C LYS A 118 10.30 14.73 11.18
N GLU A 119 11.17 14.95 12.15
CA GLU A 119 12.62 14.95 11.92
C GLU A 119 13.07 13.60 11.38
N TYR A 120 13.67 13.61 10.20
CA TYR A 120 14.10 12.41 9.51
C TYR A 120 15.26 11.74 10.26
N ASN A 121 15.12 10.48 10.61
CA ASN A 121 16.20 9.69 11.18
C ASN A 121 17.12 9.18 10.06
N GLU A 122 18.26 9.84 9.85
CA GLU A 122 19.23 9.49 8.81
C GLU A 122 19.82 8.07 8.94
N ASN A 123 19.65 7.40 10.08
CA ASN A 123 20.11 6.02 10.26
C ASN A 123 19.10 4.99 9.75
N ILE A 124 17.91 5.42 9.32
CA ILE A 124 16.87 4.55 8.81
C ILE A 124 16.59 4.90 7.37
N SER A 125 16.71 3.92 6.47
CA SER A 125 16.26 4.05 5.09
C SER A 125 15.02 3.21 4.85
N ILE A 126 14.10 3.72 4.01
CA ILE A 126 12.86 3.04 3.62
C ILE A 126 12.89 2.80 2.12
N ARG A 127 12.60 1.58 1.71
CA ARG A 127 12.55 1.18 0.30
C ARG A 127 11.22 0.52 -0.02
N HIS A 128 10.53 1.03 -1.03
CA HIS A 128 9.36 0.38 -1.61
C HIS A 128 9.75 -0.98 -2.23
N LEU A 129 9.05 -2.05 -1.89
CA LEU A 129 9.30 -3.35 -2.52
C LEU A 129 8.65 -3.37 -3.91
N PRO A 130 9.39 -3.89 -4.92
CA PRO A 130 8.89 -3.85 -6.29
C PRO A 130 7.85 -4.95 -6.55
N SER A 131 7.18 -4.83 -7.72
CA SER A 131 6.48 -5.95 -8.34
C SER A 131 7.44 -7.17 -8.50
N PRO A 132 6.94 -8.42 -8.38
CA PRO A 132 5.52 -8.77 -8.30
C PRO A 132 4.96 -8.88 -6.87
N LEU A 133 5.69 -8.42 -5.84
CA LEU A 133 5.18 -8.44 -4.47
C LEU A 133 4.09 -7.38 -4.30
N ASN A 134 4.43 -6.11 -4.51
CA ASN A 134 3.45 -5.03 -4.54
C ASN A 134 2.78 -4.94 -5.91
N THR A 135 1.50 -4.65 -5.92
CA THR A 135 0.65 -4.53 -7.11
C THR A 135 -0.19 -3.25 -7.01
N PRO A 136 -0.96 -2.85 -8.03
CA PRO A 136 -1.91 -1.73 -7.90
C PRO A 136 -3.05 -1.97 -6.89
N TYR A 137 -3.06 -3.10 -6.19
CA TYR A 137 -3.99 -3.43 -5.12
C TYR A 137 -3.32 -3.24 -3.76
N SER A 138 -3.88 -3.83 -2.69
CA SER A 138 -3.28 -3.68 -1.37
C SER A 138 -2.50 -4.92 -0.96
N GLU A 139 -1.22 -4.76 -0.69
CA GLU A 139 -0.35 -5.76 -0.10
C GLU A 139 0.08 -5.31 1.31
N PHE A 140 -0.02 -6.22 2.29
CA PHE A 140 0.23 -5.88 3.68
C PHE A 140 0.66 -7.07 4.53
N ALA A 141 1.08 -6.80 5.77
CA ALA A 141 1.46 -7.79 6.78
C ALA A 141 2.58 -8.73 6.31
N ALA A 142 3.66 -8.16 5.74
CA ALA A 142 4.82 -8.93 5.35
C ALA A 142 5.62 -9.42 6.56
N ILE A 143 5.99 -10.68 6.54
CA ILE A 143 6.85 -11.34 7.53
C ILE A 143 7.81 -12.31 6.82
N GLU A 144 8.94 -12.59 7.45
CA GLU A 144 9.87 -13.61 6.95
C GLU A 144 9.68 -14.96 7.65
N TYR A 145 9.85 -16.02 6.86
CA TYR A 145 9.92 -17.39 7.37
C TYR A 145 11.31 -17.95 7.07
N SER A 146 11.97 -18.50 8.10
CA SER A 146 13.32 -19.05 8.06
C SER A 146 14.44 -18.09 7.62
N ASP A 147 15.69 -18.54 7.79
CA ASP A 147 16.91 -17.81 7.44
C ASP A 147 17.12 -17.63 5.92
N GLY A 148 16.18 -18.02 5.10
CA GLY A 148 16.30 -18.13 3.65
C GLY A 148 15.56 -17.09 2.83
N GLY A 149 14.91 -16.11 3.46
CA GLY A 149 14.31 -14.99 2.74
C GLY A 149 12.98 -15.30 2.05
N GLU A 150 12.21 -16.29 2.54
CA GLU A 150 10.81 -16.42 2.15
C GLU A 150 9.98 -15.33 2.84
N ILE A 151 9.30 -14.52 2.04
CA ILE A 151 8.43 -13.44 2.49
C ILE A 151 6.99 -13.92 2.35
N TYR A 152 6.26 -13.94 3.45
CA TYR A 152 4.82 -14.18 3.46
C TYR A 152 4.09 -12.86 3.65
N PHE A 153 3.03 -12.64 2.91
CA PHE A 153 2.26 -11.40 2.96
C PHE A 153 0.80 -11.64 2.58
N THR A 154 -0.04 -10.68 2.84
CA THR A 154 -1.45 -10.69 2.42
C THR A 154 -1.63 -9.77 1.23
N SER A 155 -2.35 -10.22 0.19
CA SER A 155 -2.82 -9.37 -0.91
C SER A 155 -4.34 -9.30 -0.90
N TYR A 156 -4.89 -8.10 -0.99
CA TYR A 156 -6.31 -7.83 -1.17
C TYR A 156 -6.55 -7.41 -2.62
N SER A 157 -6.90 -8.38 -3.44
CA SER A 157 -6.97 -8.24 -4.88
C SER A 157 -8.25 -8.88 -5.46
N PRO A 158 -8.61 -8.57 -6.72
CA PRO A 158 -9.77 -9.21 -7.37
C PRO A 158 -9.62 -10.71 -7.44
N ASN A 159 -10.69 -11.44 -7.09
CA ASN A 159 -10.75 -12.89 -7.26
C ASN A 159 -10.98 -13.23 -8.75
N LEU A 160 -9.91 -13.57 -9.46
CA LEU A 160 -9.93 -13.87 -10.90
C LEU A 160 -10.58 -15.21 -11.25
N THR A 161 -10.93 -16.06 -10.27
CA THR A 161 -11.49 -17.41 -10.52
C THR A 161 -12.99 -17.43 -10.78
N LYS A 162 -13.71 -16.32 -10.55
CA LYS A 162 -15.15 -16.23 -10.83
C LYS A 162 -15.40 -15.42 -12.11
N GLN A 163 -16.09 -15.99 -13.10
CA GLN A 163 -16.59 -15.26 -14.27
C GLN A 163 -17.61 -14.21 -13.82
N TYR A 164 -17.30 -12.95 -14.01
CA TYR A 164 -18.21 -11.85 -13.70
C TYR A 164 -18.96 -11.39 -14.95
N SER A 165 -20.27 -11.18 -14.79
CA SER A 165 -21.00 -10.36 -15.74
C SER A 165 -20.59 -8.90 -15.55
N SER A 166 -20.55 -8.13 -16.62
CA SER A 166 -20.21 -6.69 -16.66
C SER A 166 -21.07 -5.77 -15.78
N LEU A 167 -21.93 -6.32 -14.94
CA LEU A 167 -22.90 -5.63 -14.08
C LEU A 167 -22.52 -5.63 -12.59
N PHE A 168 -21.46 -6.35 -12.17
CA PHE A 168 -21.05 -6.37 -10.76
C PHE A 168 -19.57 -6.03 -10.63
N PRO A 169 -19.19 -5.18 -9.63
CA PRO A 169 -17.80 -4.91 -9.34
C PRO A 169 -17.06 -6.22 -9.03
N ALA A 170 -15.78 -6.28 -9.41
CA ALA A 170 -14.93 -7.43 -9.11
C ALA A 170 -14.98 -7.72 -7.60
N TYR A 171 -15.18 -8.99 -7.23
CA TYR A 171 -15.09 -9.36 -5.82
C TYR A 171 -13.63 -9.36 -5.38
N PHE A 172 -13.30 -8.46 -4.47
CA PHE A 172 -12.00 -8.43 -3.84
C PHE A 172 -11.92 -9.42 -2.69
N ARG A 173 -10.78 -10.07 -2.56
CA ARG A 173 -10.53 -11.01 -1.47
C ARG A 173 -9.11 -10.88 -0.96
N SER A 174 -8.95 -10.99 0.36
CA SER A 174 -7.63 -11.15 0.96
C SER A 174 -7.24 -12.62 0.94
N ASP A 175 -6.07 -12.90 0.39
CA ASP A 175 -5.41 -14.20 0.43
C ASP A 175 -3.95 -14.03 0.87
N ILE A 176 -3.38 -15.11 1.42
CA ILE A 176 -2.00 -15.13 1.86
C ILE A 176 -1.13 -15.69 0.75
N TYR A 177 -0.03 -15.02 0.46
CA TYR A 177 0.95 -15.37 -0.55
C TYR A 177 2.33 -15.51 0.07
N LYS A 178 3.20 -16.26 -0.62
CA LYS A 178 4.63 -16.28 -0.36
C LYS A 178 5.44 -15.96 -1.60
N THR A 179 6.56 -15.29 -1.41
CA THR A 179 7.58 -15.03 -2.42
C THR A 179 8.97 -15.14 -1.80
N TYR A 180 10.02 -15.06 -2.60
CA TYR A 180 11.40 -15.10 -2.14
C TYR A 180 12.31 -14.34 -3.10
N TYR A 181 13.49 -13.96 -2.61
CA TYR A 181 14.46 -13.26 -3.44
C TYR A 181 15.17 -14.21 -4.41
N LEU A 182 15.21 -13.81 -5.68
CA LEU A 182 16.03 -14.39 -6.73
C LEU A 182 17.18 -13.43 -7.07
N PRO A 183 18.26 -13.87 -7.74
CA PRO A 183 19.35 -12.99 -8.16
C PRO A 183 18.93 -11.80 -9.04
N LYS A 184 17.75 -11.87 -9.65
CA LYS A 184 17.21 -10.82 -10.55
C LYS A 184 15.95 -10.12 -10.01
N GLY A 185 15.62 -10.28 -8.73
CA GLY A 185 14.44 -9.67 -8.10
C GLY A 185 13.61 -10.67 -7.30
N LEU A 186 12.33 -10.38 -7.09
CA LEU A 186 11.42 -11.26 -6.35
C LEU A 186 10.79 -12.31 -7.27
N ALA A 187 10.59 -13.52 -6.76
CA ALA A 187 9.82 -14.56 -7.42
C ALA A 187 8.35 -14.17 -7.53
N VAL A 188 7.64 -14.73 -8.51
CA VAL A 188 6.18 -14.54 -8.61
C VAL A 188 5.52 -15.11 -7.35
N PRO A 189 4.69 -14.33 -6.64
CA PRO A 189 4.05 -14.77 -5.41
C PRO A 189 3.18 -16.00 -5.63
N GLN A 190 3.29 -16.97 -4.73
CA GLN A 190 2.49 -18.18 -4.73
C GLN A 190 1.46 -18.10 -3.61
N LYS A 191 0.20 -18.34 -3.95
CA LYS A 191 -0.88 -18.40 -2.98
C LYS A 191 -0.70 -19.58 -2.04
N ILE A 192 -0.94 -19.35 -0.75
CA ILE A 192 -0.94 -20.39 0.27
C ILE A 192 -2.35 -20.96 0.43
N GLU A 193 -2.50 -22.26 0.16
CA GLU A 193 -3.75 -22.95 0.33
C GLU A 193 -3.94 -23.37 1.80
N LEU A 194 -4.84 -22.68 2.47
CA LEU A 194 -5.28 -23.06 3.81
C LEU A 194 -6.44 -24.07 3.71
N SER A 195 -6.28 -25.25 4.26
CA SER A 195 -7.21 -26.39 4.11
C SER A 195 -8.67 -26.14 4.54
N LYS A 196 -8.96 -24.98 5.12
CA LYS A 196 -10.30 -24.52 5.53
C LYS A 196 -10.76 -23.26 4.81
N SER A 197 -10.01 -22.77 3.84
CA SER A 197 -10.46 -21.62 3.05
C SER A 197 -11.68 -22.02 2.23
N LYS A 198 -12.83 -21.44 2.54
CA LYS A 198 -13.99 -21.45 1.66
C LYS A 198 -13.81 -20.34 0.63
N ASP A 199 -14.32 -20.51 -0.58
CA ASP A 199 -14.26 -19.48 -1.63
C ASP A 199 -14.87 -18.12 -1.25
N GLU A 200 -15.49 -18.04 -0.07
CA GLU A 200 -16.23 -16.89 0.44
C GLU A 200 -15.62 -16.30 1.71
N THR A 201 -14.35 -16.55 2.01
CA THR A 201 -13.68 -16.02 3.20
C THR A 201 -12.44 -15.24 2.84
N HIS A 202 -12.13 -14.21 3.64
CA HIS A 202 -10.85 -13.51 3.62
C HIS A 202 -9.86 -14.23 4.55
N ASN A 203 -8.64 -14.45 4.08
CA ASN A 203 -7.53 -14.95 4.90
C ASN A 203 -6.42 -13.91 4.90
N ALA A 204 -5.94 -13.52 6.08
CA ALA A 204 -4.98 -12.42 6.21
C ALA A 204 -4.10 -12.56 7.45
N ASN A 205 -3.04 -11.75 7.52
CA ASN A 205 -2.25 -11.52 8.72
C ASN A 205 -1.63 -12.81 9.27
N LEU A 206 -0.97 -13.58 8.40
CA LEU A 206 -0.21 -14.75 8.83
C LEU A 206 0.98 -14.31 9.69
N THR A 207 1.18 -15.01 10.80
CA THR A 207 2.37 -14.89 11.63
C THR A 207 2.90 -16.26 12.02
N PHE A 208 4.22 -16.35 12.26
CA PHE A 208 4.88 -17.57 12.71
C PHE A 208 5.36 -17.43 14.14
N SER A 209 5.33 -18.52 14.89
CA SER A 209 6.03 -18.58 16.18
C SER A 209 7.56 -18.47 15.97
N PRO A 210 8.32 -17.99 16.97
CA PRO A 210 9.77 -17.83 16.85
C PRO A 210 10.52 -19.11 16.50
N ASN A 211 10.01 -20.29 16.90
CA ASN A 211 10.53 -21.60 16.52
C ASN A 211 10.06 -22.12 15.16
N GLN A 212 9.22 -21.32 14.45
CA GLN A 212 8.68 -21.59 13.10
C GLN A 212 7.88 -22.90 12.97
N LYS A 213 7.47 -23.51 14.08
CA LYS A 213 6.66 -24.73 14.09
C LYS A 213 5.16 -24.48 14.14
N TYR A 214 4.77 -23.28 14.52
CA TYR A 214 3.38 -22.87 14.65
C TYR A 214 3.12 -21.58 13.88
N PHE A 215 1.88 -21.41 13.47
CA PHE A 215 1.45 -20.20 12.80
C PHE A 215 0.07 -19.78 13.30
N SER A 216 -0.28 -18.53 13.09
CA SER A 216 -1.63 -18.02 13.28
C SER A 216 -2.00 -17.05 12.17
N PHE A 217 -3.30 -16.92 11.90
CA PHE A 217 -3.82 -16.01 10.89
C PHE A 217 -5.25 -15.59 11.21
N THR A 218 -5.71 -14.55 10.53
CA THR A 218 -7.09 -14.08 10.60
C THR A 218 -7.91 -14.66 9.45
N GLN A 219 -9.11 -15.14 9.73
CA GLN A 219 -10.12 -15.46 8.72
C GLN A 219 -11.40 -14.68 9.02
N CYS A 220 -11.92 -13.96 8.01
CA CYS A 220 -13.19 -13.23 8.10
C CYS A 220 -14.20 -13.79 7.10
N GLU A 221 -15.49 -13.57 7.38
CA GLU A 221 -16.53 -13.76 6.37
C GLU A 221 -16.36 -12.76 5.23
N TYR A 222 -16.99 -13.04 4.11
CA TYR A 222 -16.91 -12.18 2.92
C TYR A 222 -17.35 -10.71 3.19
N SER A 223 -18.25 -10.50 4.14
CA SER A 223 -18.64 -9.15 4.59
C SER A 223 -17.54 -8.41 5.36
N GLY A 224 -16.42 -9.07 5.73
CA GLY A 224 -15.37 -8.59 6.62
C GLY A 224 -15.77 -8.51 8.08
N GLU A 225 -16.89 -9.05 8.38
CA GLU A 225 -17.37 -9.23 9.74
C GLU A 225 -17.05 -10.65 10.23
N ASN A 226 -17.28 -10.88 11.52
CA ASN A 226 -17.03 -12.18 12.15
C ASN A 226 -15.61 -12.71 11.94
N CYS A 227 -14.62 -11.81 12.03
CA CYS A 227 -13.22 -12.17 11.94
C CYS A 227 -12.80 -13.00 13.14
N LYS A 228 -12.14 -14.12 12.86
CA LYS A 228 -11.66 -15.08 13.83
C LYS A 228 -10.20 -15.39 13.63
N ILE A 229 -9.51 -15.69 14.70
CA ILE A 229 -8.12 -16.15 14.68
C ILE A 229 -8.10 -17.66 14.60
N TYR A 230 -7.30 -18.18 13.68
CA TYR A 230 -6.95 -19.58 13.54
C TYR A 230 -5.47 -19.77 13.79
N TRP A 231 -5.09 -20.94 14.24
CA TRP A 231 -3.71 -21.34 14.43
C TRP A 231 -3.50 -22.78 14.03
N GLY A 232 -2.26 -23.17 13.78
CA GLY A 232 -1.93 -24.53 13.37
C GLY A 232 -0.44 -24.81 13.47
N GLU A 233 -0.03 -25.94 12.92
CA GLU A 233 1.33 -26.48 12.95
C GLU A 233 1.93 -26.51 11.54
N ILE A 234 3.24 -26.35 11.47
CA ILE A 234 4.04 -26.51 10.26
C ILE A 234 4.96 -27.70 10.47
N ASP A 235 4.95 -28.65 9.56
CA ASP A 235 5.85 -29.80 9.65
C ASP A 235 7.23 -29.54 9.03
N GLU A 236 8.14 -30.52 9.17
CA GLU A 236 9.52 -30.44 8.65
C GLU A 236 9.60 -30.26 7.11
N ASN A 237 8.50 -30.49 6.40
CA ASN A 237 8.39 -30.27 4.95
C ASN A 237 7.63 -28.97 4.61
N GLU A 238 7.50 -28.05 5.57
CA GLU A 238 6.78 -26.78 5.46
C GLU A 238 5.29 -26.93 5.11
N ILE A 239 4.70 -28.09 5.41
CA ILE A 239 3.29 -28.35 5.15
C ILE A 239 2.46 -27.87 6.34
N ILE A 240 1.50 -26.99 6.06
CA ILE A 240 0.51 -26.50 7.01
C ILE A 240 -0.44 -27.62 7.43
N LYS A 241 -0.55 -27.84 8.74
CA LYS A 241 -1.36 -28.90 9.34
C LYS A 241 -2.19 -28.41 10.53
N ASN A 242 -3.18 -29.23 10.90
CA ASN A 242 -3.92 -29.11 12.16
C ASN A 242 -4.52 -27.73 12.43
N ILE A 243 -5.04 -27.06 11.40
CA ILE A 243 -5.65 -25.74 11.55
C ILE A 243 -6.87 -25.83 12.48
N LYS A 244 -6.85 -25.02 13.54
CA LYS A 244 -7.91 -24.94 14.56
C LYS A 244 -8.32 -23.49 14.79
N GLU A 245 -9.58 -23.28 15.10
CA GLU A 245 -10.04 -21.98 15.61
C GLU A 245 -9.45 -21.74 17.01
N ALA A 246 -8.89 -20.55 17.24
CA ALA A 246 -8.37 -20.22 18.54
C ALA A 246 -9.53 -20.02 19.54
N PRO A 247 -9.48 -20.64 20.73
CA PRO A 247 -10.60 -20.60 21.67
C PRO A 247 -10.78 -19.23 22.36
N ILE A 248 -10.04 -18.22 21.92
CA ILE A 248 -10.18 -16.81 22.36
C ILE A 248 -11.24 -16.06 21.54
N ASN A 249 -11.71 -16.65 20.45
CA ASN A 249 -12.72 -16.03 19.59
C ASN A 249 -14.07 -15.97 20.30
N ILE A 250 -14.76 -14.84 20.14
CA ILE A 250 -16.12 -14.65 20.65
C ILE A 250 -17.03 -14.14 19.55
N ASN A 251 -18.31 -14.46 19.63
CA ASN A 251 -19.30 -14.02 18.66
C ASN A 251 -19.60 -12.52 18.80
N ASN A 252 -20.08 -11.89 17.75
CA ASN A 252 -20.46 -10.47 17.68
C ASN A 252 -19.30 -9.50 17.93
N SER A 253 -18.09 -9.93 17.68
CA SER A 253 -16.90 -9.07 17.64
C SER A 253 -15.86 -9.69 16.72
N ASN A 254 -14.93 -8.87 16.27
CA ASN A 254 -13.80 -9.31 15.46
C ASN A 254 -12.59 -9.59 16.35
N GLN A 255 -11.88 -10.67 16.05
CA GLN A 255 -10.55 -10.96 16.56
C GLN A 255 -9.64 -11.10 15.35
N THR A 256 -8.61 -10.26 15.27
CA THR A 256 -7.82 -10.10 14.05
C THR A 256 -6.36 -9.80 14.38
N GLN A 257 -5.50 -9.90 13.35
CA GLN A 257 -4.10 -9.50 13.40
C GLN A 257 -3.35 -10.20 14.56
N PRO A 258 -3.34 -11.54 14.58
CA PRO A 258 -2.65 -12.27 15.64
C PRO A 258 -1.14 -12.11 15.53
N PHE A 259 -0.45 -12.14 16.66
CA PHE A 259 0.97 -12.37 16.78
C PHE A 259 1.23 -13.46 17.81
N LEU A 260 1.64 -14.65 17.34
CA LEU A 260 1.77 -15.85 18.16
C LEU A 260 3.22 -16.11 18.55
N ILE A 261 3.47 -16.16 19.84
CA ILE A 261 4.72 -16.64 20.43
C ILE A 261 4.41 -17.97 21.10
N LEU A 262 4.99 -19.05 20.63
CA LEU A 262 4.75 -20.39 21.16
C LEU A 262 6.02 -21.23 21.08
N ASP A 263 6.37 -21.89 22.18
CA ASP A 263 7.49 -22.82 22.25
C ASP A 263 7.09 -24.26 21.90
N ASP A 264 8.06 -25.18 21.94
CA ASP A 264 7.85 -26.59 21.61
C ASP A 264 6.95 -27.35 22.62
N TYR A 265 6.76 -26.79 23.81
CA TYR A 265 5.89 -27.34 24.85
C TYR A 265 4.46 -26.80 24.77
N GLY A 266 4.19 -25.89 23.84
CA GLY A 266 2.92 -25.22 23.70
C GLY A 266 2.69 -24.14 24.76
N ASP A 267 3.78 -23.58 25.31
CA ASP A 267 3.75 -22.48 26.25
C ASP A 267 4.08 -21.17 25.51
N GLY A 268 3.34 -20.11 25.80
CA GLY A 268 3.59 -18.82 25.13
C GLY A 268 2.50 -17.80 25.32
N ILE A 269 2.38 -16.91 24.33
CA ILE A 269 1.45 -15.79 24.32
C ILE A 269 0.92 -15.57 22.90
N LEU A 270 -0.37 -15.29 22.79
CA LEU A 270 -1.00 -14.76 21.60
C LEU A 270 -1.39 -13.29 21.86
N PHE A 271 -0.80 -12.35 21.13
CA PHE A 271 -1.27 -10.96 21.01
C PHE A 271 -2.22 -10.84 19.84
N PHE A 272 -3.23 -9.99 19.95
CA PHE A 272 -4.19 -9.76 18.88
C PHE A 272 -5.00 -8.48 19.09
N SER A 273 -5.64 -8.01 18.02
CA SER A 273 -6.57 -6.87 18.05
C SER A 273 -8.02 -7.36 18.13
N SER A 274 -8.86 -6.68 18.89
CA SER A 274 -10.29 -7.02 19.00
C SER A 274 -11.14 -5.81 19.35
N ASN A 275 -12.33 -5.74 18.74
CA ASN A 275 -13.37 -4.76 19.09
C ASN A 275 -14.43 -5.34 20.07
N ARG A 276 -14.03 -6.30 20.91
CA ARG A 276 -14.90 -6.91 21.92
C ARG A 276 -15.35 -5.88 22.95
N LEU A 277 -16.56 -6.08 23.48
CA LEU A 277 -17.09 -5.19 24.52
C LEU A 277 -16.20 -5.15 25.76
N GLY A 278 -16.10 -3.96 26.37
CA GLY A 278 -15.30 -3.72 27.57
C GLY A 278 -13.86 -3.29 27.30
N GLY A 279 -13.54 -2.91 26.05
CA GLY A 279 -12.31 -2.22 25.68
C GLY A 279 -12.35 -0.72 25.99
N TYR A 280 -11.30 -0.01 25.60
CA TYR A 280 -11.15 1.44 25.77
C TYR A 280 -11.69 2.22 24.57
N GLY A 281 -11.62 1.62 23.35
CA GLY A 281 -11.99 2.28 22.13
C GLY A 281 -12.65 1.38 21.09
N GLY A 282 -12.23 1.51 19.85
CA GLY A 282 -12.69 0.68 18.73
C GLY A 282 -12.07 -0.71 18.78
N TYR A 283 -10.87 -0.86 18.19
CA TYR A 283 -10.05 -2.05 18.35
C TYR A 283 -8.99 -1.81 19.42
N ASP A 284 -8.97 -2.66 20.41
CA ASP A 284 -7.95 -2.70 21.44
C ASP A 284 -7.01 -3.89 21.25
N LEU A 285 -5.80 -3.77 21.75
CA LEU A 285 -4.87 -4.89 21.87
C LEU A 285 -5.13 -5.72 23.11
N TYR A 286 -5.15 -7.03 22.91
CA TYR A 286 -5.32 -8.05 23.94
C TYR A 286 -4.19 -9.06 23.86
N TYR A 287 -3.96 -9.77 24.95
CA TYR A 287 -3.13 -10.97 24.96
C TYR A 287 -3.85 -12.14 25.63
N SER A 288 -3.50 -13.36 25.21
CA SER A 288 -3.88 -14.61 25.86
C SER A 288 -2.63 -15.40 26.19
N ILE A 289 -2.46 -15.79 27.44
CA ILE A 289 -1.41 -16.72 27.84
C ILE A 289 -1.77 -18.10 27.31
N VAL A 290 -0.80 -18.81 26.73
CA VAL A 290 -0.97 -20.19 26.26
C VAL A 290 -0.14 -21.12 27.15
N LYS A 291 -0.76 -22.19 27.64
CA LYS A 291 -0.12 -23.21 28.46
C LYS A 291 -0.47 -24.61 27.97
N ASN A 292 0.54 -25.41 27.57
CA ASN A 292 0.33 -26.73 26.98
C ASN A 292 -0.72 -26.66 25.84
N PHE A 293 -0.61 -25.72 24.94
CA PHE A 293 -1.56 -25.43 23.83
C PHE A 293 -2.97 -25.03 24.28
N ASN A 294 -3.17 -24.69 25.55
CA ASN A 294 -4.43 -24.19 26.07
C ASN A 294 -4.37 -22.66 26.22
N PHE A 295 -5.17 -21.97 25.43
CA PHE A 295 -5.30 -20.52 25.46
C PHE A 295 -6.18 -20.10 26.64
N GLN A 296 -5.66 -19.21 27.47
CA GLN A 296 -6.39 -18.66 28.61
C GLN A 296 -7.29 -17.49 28.18
N THR A 297 -8.16 -17.05 29.12
CA THR A 297 -9.01 -15.88 28.88
C THR A 297 -8.18 -14.66 28.49
N PRO A 298 -8.51 -13.98 27.40
CA PRO A 298 -7.81 -12.79 26.97
C PRO A 298 -7.86 -11.65 27.98
N ILE A 299 -6.76 -10.93 28.07
CA ILE A 299 -6.59 -9.77 28.93
C ILE A 299 -6.27 -8.55 28.06
N ASN A 300 -6.97 -7.43 28.30
CA ASN A 300 -6.70 -6.16 27.64
C ASN A 300 -5.34 -5.60 28.08
N LEU A 301 -4.54 -5.00 27.18
CA LEU A 301 -3.22 -4.47 27.51
C LEU A 301 -3.26 -3.19 28.38
N GLY A 302 -4.44 -2.64 28.60
CA GLY A 302 -4.65 -1.51 29.50
C GLY A 302 -4.41 -0.13 28.86
N PRO A 303 -4.67 0.95 29.63
CA PRO A 303 -4.79 2.31 29.10
C PRO A 303 -3.47 3.01 28.73
N ILE A 304 -2.32 2.36 28.97
CA ILE A 304 -1.05 2.87 28.47
C ILE A 304 -0.93 2.57 26.96
N ILE A 305 -1.43 1.41 26.55
CA ILE A 305 -1.40 0.96 25.16
C ILE A 305 -2.69 1.35 24.44
N ASN A 306 -3.84 0.96 25.00
CA ASN A 306 -5.17 1.12 24.39
C ASN A 306 -5.79 2.48 24.74
N THR A 307 -6.46 3.06 23.77
CA THR A 307 -7.02 4.42 23.82
C THR A 307 -8.50 4.43 23.40
N ALA A 308 -9.10 5.60 23.26
CA ALA A 308 -10.44 5.74 22.66
C ALA A 308 -10.45 5.47 21.15
N GLY A 309 -9.30 5.27 20.54
CA GLY A 309 -9.13 4.98 19.11
C GLY A 309 -9.08 3.50 18.77
N ASN A 310 -8.21 3.19 17.86
CA ASN A 310 -7.93 1.82 17.45
C ASN A 310 -6.44 1.53 17.62
N GLU A 311 -6.12 0.50 18.35
CA GLU A 311 -4.79 -0.07 18.44
C GLU A 311 -4.79 -1.44 17.77
N ILE A 312 -3.92 -1.58 16.78
CA ILE A 312 -3.94 -2.72 15.84
C ILE A 312 -2.53 -3.20 15.50
N THR A 313 -2.45 -4.32 14.77
CA THR A 313 -1.20 -4.88 14.20
C THR A 313 -0.10 -5.09 15.24
N PRO A 314 -0.34 -5.81 16.35
CA PRO A 314 0.68 -6.04 17.36
C PRO A 314 1.82 -6.92 16.83
N TYR A 315 3.05 -6.52 17.12
CA TYR A 315 4.28 -7.31 16.94
C TYR A 315 5.11 -7.18 18.21
N TYR A 316 5.48 -8.29 18.83
CA TYR A 316 6.28 -8.28 20.05
C TYR A 316 7.69 -8.84 19.80
N ASP A 317 8.69 -7.98 19.94
CA ASP A 317 10.09 -8.37 19.80
C ASP A 317 10.63 -8.91 21.13
N LEU A 318 10.92 -10.22 21.14
CA LEU A 318 11.44 -10.91 22.34
C LEU A 318 12.87 -10.47 22.70
N ARG A 319 13.64 -9.93 21.74
CA ARG A 319 15.05 -9.55 21.93
C ARG A 319 15.21 -8.43 22.95
N ASP A 320 14.30 -7.46 22.93
CA ASP A 320 14.36 -6.30 23.80
C ASP A 320 13.04 -6.03 24.57
N SER A 321 12.14 -7.02 24.55
CA SER A 321 10.83 -6.96 25.21
C SER A 321 10.01 -5.73 24.82
N THR A 322 9.95 -5.46 23.52
CA THR A 322 9.25 -4.31 22.96
C THR A 322 8.03 -4.74 22.15
N LEU A 323 6.88 -4.19 22.49
CA LEU A 323 5.66 -4.27 21.70
C LEU A 323 5.65 -3.13 20.68
N PHE A 324 5.46 -3.46 19.42
CA PHE A 324 5.17 -2.52 18.34
C PHE A 324 3.70 -2.69 17.93
N PHE A 325 3.05 -1.59 17.61
CA PHE A 325 1.65 -1.58 17.20
C PHE A 325 1.32 -0.30 16.45
N SER A 326 0.19 -0.28 15.76
CA SER A 326 -0.29 0.92 15.08
C SER A 326 -1.51 1.50 15.80
N SER A 327 -1.56 2.83 15.92
CA SER A 327 -2.68 3.54 16.54
C SER A 327 -3.06 4.78 15.71
N ASN A 328 -4.36 5.08 15.68
CA ASN A 328 -4.90 6.30 15.10
C ASN A 328 -5.35 7.32 16.17
N PHE A 329 -4.94 7.14 17.40
CA PHE A 329 -5.31 8.04 18.49
C PHE A 329 -4.08 8.65 19.19
N HIS A 330 -3.06 7.85 19.50
CA HIS A 330 -1.81 8.39 20.02
C HIS A 330 -1.26 9.44 19.05
N THR A 331 -0.75 10.54 19.58
CA THR A 331 -0.25 11.65 18.77
C THR A 331 0.82 11.19 17.79
N GLY A 332 0.59 11.43 16.50
CA GLY A 332 1.45 10.99 15.41
C GLY A 332 1.46 11.94 14.21
N LEU A 333 2.14 11.53 13.13
CA LEU A 333 2.30 12.28 11.89
C LEU A 333 1.09 12.13 10.98
N GLY A 334 0.51 10.92 10.92
CA GLY A 334 -0.50 10.52 9.98
C GLY A 334 -1.80 10.03 10.59
N GLY A 335 -2.58 9.24 9.83
CA GLY A 335 -3.80 8.62 10.31
C GLY A 335 -3.48 7.54 11.33
N PHE A 336 -2.86 6.45 10.88
CA PHE A 336 -2.24 5.47 11.76
C PHE A 336 -0.73 5.61 11.73
N ASP A 337 -0.13 5.68 12.87
CA ASP A 337 1.31 5.63 13.04
C ASP A 337 1.72 4.36 13.81
N ILE A 338 2.96 3.94 13.63
CA ILE A 338 3.58 2.84 14.36
C ILE A 338 4.20 3.38 15.65
N PHE A 339 3.86 2.73 16.76
CA PHE A 339 4.34 3.04 18.09
C PHE A 339 5.06 1.85 18.70
N SER A 340 5.85 2.12 19.74
CA SER A 340 6.51 1.10 20.54
C SER A 340 6.32 1.34 22.04
N SER A 341 6.27 0.26 22.81
CA SER A 341 6.31 0.31 24.27
C SER A 341 7.12 -0.87 24.80
N LYS A 342 8.09 -0.61 25.66
CA LYS A 342 8.81 -1.66 26.37
C LYS A 342 7.97 -2.19 27.52
N GLY A 343 7.95 -3.51 27.68
CA GLY A 343 7.21 -4.12 28.77
C GLY A 343 6.86 -5.58 28.51
N TYR A 344 6.05 -6.12 29.42
CA TYR A 344 5.60 -7.50 29.34
C TYR A 344 4.23 -7.64 30.01
N LEU A 345 3.30 -8.34 29.36
CA LEU A 345 1.93 -8.63 29.82
C LEU A 345 1.14 -7.35 30.16
N ASN A 346 1.03 -7.00 31.44
CA ASN A 346 0.28 -5.86 31.95
C ASN A 346 1.17 -4.72 32.49
N SER A 347 2.46 -4.77 32.21
CA SER A 347 3.43 -3.77 32.67
C SER A 347 4.12 -3.12 31.47
N TRP A 348 3.56 -2.02 30.99
CA TRP A 348 4.05 -1.28 29.82
C TRP A 348 4.64 0.06 30.23
N GLN A 349 5.71 0.46 29.55
CA GLN A 349 6.27 1.81 29.64
C GLN A 349 5.48 2.79 28.77
N LYS A 350 5.80 4.07 28.87
CA LYS A 350 5.24 5.10 28.00
C LYS A 350 5.39 4.71 26.53
N VAL A 351 4.34 4.93 25.77
CA VAL A 351 4.32 4.72 24.32
C VAL A 351 5.19 5.77 23.61
N ASN A 352 5.99 5.34 22.64
CA ASN A 352 6.83 6.18 21.81
C ASN A 352 6.43 6.02 20.35
N ASN A 353 6.24 7.14 19.64
CA ASN A 353 6.11 7.16 18.19
C ASN A 353 7.47 6.85 17.56
N LEU A 354 7.52 6.02 16.50
CA LEU A 354 8.79 5.69 15.84
C LEU A 354 9.34 6.83 14.96
N GLY A 355 8.52 7.82 14.65
CA GLY A 355 8.92 8.99 13.86
C GLY A 355 9.27 8.66 12.40
N SER A 356 9.66 9.71 11.67
CA SER A 356 10.11 9.60 10.29
C SER A 356 11.51 8.96 10.22
N PRO A 357 11.77 8.06 9.25
CA PRO A 357 10.92 7.71 8.10
C PRO A 357 10.01 6.49 8.31
N ILE A 358 10.03 5.84 9.49
CA ILE A 358 9.13 4.69 9.73
C ILE A 358 7.68 5.14 9.60
N ASN A 359 7.31 6.22 10.29
CA ASN A 359 6.02 6.87 10.15
C ASN A 359 6.05 8.00 9.12
N SER A 360 4.91 8.23 8.50
CA SER A 360 4.68 9.23 7.46
C SER A 360 3.39 10.00 7.74
N PRO A 361 3.08 11.08 6.99
CA PRO A 361 1.78 11.74 7.10
C PRO A 361 0.58 10.86 6.71
N PHE A 362 0.78 9.66 6.22
CA PHE A 362 -0.24 8.70 5.79
C PHE A 362 -0.51 7.65 6.86
N ASN A 363 -1.04 6.47 6.46
CA ASN A 363 -1.21 5.36 7.38
C ASN A 363 -0.01 4.42 7.32
N ASP A 364 0.51 4.05 8.47
CA ASP A 364 1.65 3.15 8.62
C ASP A 364 1.30 2.02 9.58
N PHE A 365 1.51 0.76 9.12
CA PHE A 365 1.04 -0.45 9.81
C PHE A 365 2.06 -1.58 9.74
N TYR A 366 1.77 -2.68 10.46
CA TYR A 366 2.43 -3.97 10.34
C TYR A 366 3.95 -3.88 10.42
N PHE A 367 4.44 -3.20 11.45
CA PHE A 367 5.87 -3.19 11.73
C PHE A 367 6.34 -4.61 12.06
N TYR A 368 7.34 -5.07 11.33
CA TYR A 368 7.99 -6.36 11.54
C TYR A 368 9.51 -6.20 11.40
N ARG A 369 10.29 -6.74 12.35
CA ARG A 369 11.75 -6.82 12.28
C ARG A 369 12.15 -8.25 12.02
N ASN A 370 13.08 -8.46 11.10
CA ASN A 370 13.62 -9.80 10.88
C ASN A 370 14.46 -10.27 12.08
N ASN A 371 14.75 -11.58 12.12
CA ASN A 371 15.39 -12.19 13.29
C ASN A 371 16.89 -11.90 13.40
N TYR A 372 17.54 -11.50 12.33
CA TYR A 372 19.01 -11.45 12.23
C TYR A 372 19.58 -10.04 12.15
N ASP A 373 18.89 -9.14 11.50
CA ASP A 373 19.29 -7.75 11.31
C ASP A 373 18.24 -6.78 11.90
N TYR A 374 18.59 -5.53 11.98
CA TYR A 374 17.63 -4.48 12.39
C TYR A 374 16.69 -4.07 11.25
N ASP A 375 16.70 -4.84 10.19
CA ASP A 375 15.86 -4.63 9.01
C ASP A 375 14.49 -5.26 9.18
N GLY A 376 13.54 -4.86 8.35
CA GLY A 376 12.20 -5.42 8.41
C GLY A 376 11.25 -4.81 7.40
N TYR A 377 9.97 -4.93 7.68
CA TYR A 377 8.90 -4.47 6.81
C TYR A 377 7.90 -3.59 7.53
N ILE A 378 7.31 -2.67 6.79
CA ILE A 378 6.12 -1.91 7.16
C ILE A 378 5.14 -1.92 6.00
N THR A 379 3.89 -1.64 6.28
CA THR A 379 2.84 -1.43 5.28
C THR A 379 2.40 0.02 5.32
N SER A 380 2.30 0.67 4.15
CA SER A 380 1.92 2.08 4.09
C SER A 380 1.26 2.45 2.77
N ASN A 381 0.39 3.47 2.80
CA ASN A 381 -0.13 4.14 1.60
C ASN A 381 0.55 5.50 1.37
N ARG A 382 1.80 5.63 1.84
CA ARG A 382 2.63 6.84 1.65
C ARG A 382 2.93 7.13 0.19
N LYS A 383 3.41 8.33 -0.09
CA LYS A 383 3.91 8.68 -1.43
C LYS A 383 4.93 7.63 -1.89
N GLY A 384 4.76 7.15 -3.13
CA GLY A 384 5.56 6.08 -3.71
C GLY A 384 4.93 4.69 -3.63
N ALA A 385 3.83 4.50 -2.89
CA ALA A 385 2.99 3.32 -3.00
C ALA A 385 2.30 3.29 -4.38
N TYR A 386 1.99 2.09 -4.87
CA TYR A 386 1.18 1.94 -6.07
C TYR A 386 -0.27 2.28 -5.77
N PHE A 387 -0.99 2.81 -6.74
CA PHE A 387 -2.40 3.15 -6.56
C PHE A 387 -3.18 3.02 -7.86
N MET A 388 -4.46 2.66 -7.74
CA MET A 388 -5.37 2.63 -8.87
C MET A 388 -5.88 4.02 -9.21
N ASN A 389 -5.88 4.39 -10.50
CA ASN A 389 -6.52 5.60 -11.04
C ASN A 389 -6.11 6.94 -10.38
N GLY A 390 -4.87 7.05 -9.90
CA GLY A 390 -4.38 8.28 -9.27
C GLY A 390 -4.93 8.54 -7.87
N GLN A 391 -5.49 7.52 -7.22
CA GLN A 391 -6.02 7.58 -5.86
C GLN A 391 -5.06 6.87 -4.91
N TYR A 392 -4.79 7.45 -3.76
CA TYR A 392 -3.99 6.82 -2.67
C TYR A 392 -4.79 5.72 -1.94
N CYS A 393 -5.44 4.83 -2.71
CA CYS A 393 -6.39 3.86 -2.18
C CYS A 393 -5.74 2.71 -1.44
N CYS A 394 -4.48 2.43 -1.77
CA CYS A 394 -3.96 1.09 -1.60
C CYS A 394 -2.71 1.10 -0.74
N TYR A 395 -2.43 -0.04 -0.11
CA TYR A 395 -1.32 -0.18 0.82
C TYR A 395 -0.25 -1.05 0.19
N ASP A 396 0.99 -0.62 0.29
CA ASP A 396 2.15 -1.36 -0.17
C ASP A 396 3.08 -1.73 0.98
N ILE A 397 3.89 -2.74 0.73
CA ILE A 397 4.93 -3.19 1.64
C ILE A 397 6.23 -2.46 1.32
N PHE A 398 6.80 -1.86 2.35
CA PHE A 398 8.11 -1.21 2.31
C PHE A 398 9.07 -1.98 3.21
N ALA A 399 10.30 -2.15 2.75
CA ALA A 399 11.40 -2.60 3.59
C ALA A 399 12.07 -1.40 4.27
N PHE A 400 12.46 -1.54 5.52
CA PHE A 400 13.32 -0.57 6.20
C PHE A 400 14.65 -1.21 6.58
N TYR A 401 15.69 -0.38 6.64
CA TYR A 401 17.05 -0.75 6.98
C TYR A 401 17.57 0.22 8.05
N ILE A 402 18.15 -0.31 9.13
CA ILE A 402 18.72 0.50 10.21
C ILE A 402 20.24 0.39 10.11
N GLU A 403 20.92 1.48 9.78
CA GLU A 403 22.37 1.54 9.73
C GLU A 403 22.95 1.73 11.13
N ASP A 404 23.64 0.74 11.67
CA ASP A 404 24.46 0.89 12.86
C ASP A 404 25.66 1.78 12.53
N LYS A 405 25.71 3.00 13.08
CA LYS A 405 26.95 3.80 13.04
C LYS A 405 28.02 3.11 13.88
N ILE A 406 28.81 2.22 13.27
CA ILE A 406 30.10 1.85 13.83
C ILE A 406 30.96 3.10 13.79
N VAL A 407 31.08 3.76 14.94
CA VAL A 407 31.98 4.92 15.10
C VAL A 407 33.41 4.41 15.09
N THR A 408 33.98 4.21 13.92
CA THR A 408 35.42 4.08 13.77
C THR A 408 36.00 5.45 13.48
N THR A 409 37.02 5.83 14.26
CA THR A 409 37.77 7.09 14.15
C THR A 409 38.45 7.27 12.78
N GLU A 410 38.40 6.30 11.90
CA GLU A 410 38.94 6.34 10.53
C GLU A 410 38.01 7.07 9.54
N ASN A 411 36.68 7.13 9.81
CA ASN A 411 35.73 7.75 8.89
C ASN A 411 35.76 9.29 8.87
N LYS A 412 36.35 9.94 9.88
CA LYS A 412 36.47 11.42 9.86
C LYS A 412 37.40 11.98 8.77
N ILE A 413 38.30 11.17 8.24
CA ILE A 413 39.23 11.56 7.17
C ILE A 413 38.62 11.26 5.79
N LEU A 414 37.81 10.19 5.67
CA LEU A 414 37.08 9.89 4.44
C LEU A 414 35.93 10.87 4.19
N ASP A 415 35.20 11.30 5.24
CA ASP A 415 34.10 12.28 5.14
C ASP A 415 34.54 13.66 4.62
N THR A 416 35.82 13.98 4.73
CA THR A 416 36.35 15.24 4.20
C THR A 416 36.73 15.13 2.72
N ILE A 417 36.97 13.92 2.22
CA ILE A 417 37.30 13.66 0.81
C ILE A 417 36.02 13.36 -0.01
N SER A 418 34.97 12.75 0.59
CA SER A 418 33.72 12.43 -0.10
C SER A 418 32.79 13.63 -0.34
N LYS A 419 33.05 14.77 0.30
CA LYS A 419 32.29 16.01 0.03
C LYS A 419 32.65 16.71 -1.28
N LEU A 420 33.56 16.16 -2.07
CA LEU A 420 33.94 16.69 -3.39
C LEU A 420 33.25 15.98 -4.59
N ASP A 421 32.66 14.81 -4.38
CA ASP A 421 31.83 14.16 -5.41
C ASP A 421 30.40 14.03 -4.87
N THR A 422 29.52 14.91 -5.28
CA THR A 422 28.09 14.86 -4.99
C THR A 422 27.45 13.66 -5.68
N ILE A 423 27.46 12.50 -5.02
CA ILE A 423 26.56 11.40 -5.36
C ILE A 423 25.14 11.94 -5.07
N ASN A 424 24.32 12.03 -6.10
CA ASN A 424 22.90 12.36 -5.95
C ASN A 424 22.10 11.05 -5.91
N PRO A 425 21.72 10.53 -4.71
CA PRO A 425 21.08 9.23 -4.55
C PRO A 425 19.79 9.10 -5.38
N LEU A 426 19.07 10.21 -5.54
CA LEU A 426 17.85 10.29 -6.34
C LEU A 426 18.13 10.00 -7.83
N ARG A 427 19.22 10.54 -8.36
CA ARG A 427 19.63 10.28 -9.75
C ARG A 427 20.12 8.86 -9.96
N ASP A 428 20.83 8.29 -9.02
CA ASP A 428 21.28 6.90 -9.08
C ASP A 428 20.07 5.96 -9.08
N GLU A 429 19.05 6.27 -8.29
CA GLU A 429 17.80 5.52 -8.27
C GLU A 429 17.03 5.66 -9.61
N ILE A 430 16.89 6.86 -10.15
CA ILE A 430 16.32 7.10 -11.48
C ILE A 430 17.06 6.29 -12.54
N MET A 431 18.38 6.31 -12.53
CA MET A 431 19.21 5.59 -13.50
C MET A 431 19.10 4.07 -13.37
N SER A 432 18.89 3.56 -12.15
CA SER A 432 18.71 2.12 -11.89
C SER A 432 17.42 1.55 -12.49
N LEU A 433 16.41 2.38 -12.73
CA LEU A 433 15.16 1.98 -13.36
C LEU A 433 15.24 1.89 -14.88
N LEU A 434 16.25 2.47 -15.49
CA LEU A 434 16.40 2.52 -16.95
C LEU A 434 17.14 1.29 -17.52
N PRO A 435 16.77 0.81 -18.72
CA PRO A 435 15.67 1.26 -19.54
C PRO A 435 14.31 0.75 -19.04
N ILE A 436 13.26 1.53 -19.28
CA ILE A 436 11.88 1.13 -18.99
C ILE A 436 11.23 0.70 -20.30
N THR A 437 10.71 -0.52 -20.33
CA THR A 437 9.94 -1.06 -21.46
C THR A 437 8.48 -1.16 -21.06
N VAL A 438 7.59 -0.66 -21.90
CA VAL A 438 6.14 -0.75 -21.73
C VAL A 438 5.51 -1.31 -22.99
N TYR A 439 4.44 -2.07 -22.82
CA TYR A 439 3.82 -2.84 -23.89
C TYR A 439 2.42 -2.31 -24.24
N PHE A 440 2.00 -2.57 -25.45
CA PHE A 440 0.67 -2.23 -25.96
C PHE A 440 0.04 -3.47 -26.59
N HIS A 441 -1.26 -3.62 -26.43
CA HIS A 441 -2.00 -4.58 -27.25
C HIS A 441 -1.85 -4.28 -28.74
N ASN A 442 -1.93 -5.31 -29.58
CA ASN A 442 -1.76 -5.18 -31.02
C ASN A 442 -2.61 -4.06 -31.64
N ASP A 443 -1.98 -3.27 -32.51
CA ASP A 443 -2.57 -2.13 -33.25
C ASP A 443 -3.18 -1.03 -32.36
N ILE A 444 -2.86 -0.98 -31.05
CA ILE A 444 -3.29 0.04 -30.10
C ILE A 444 -2.15 1.07 -29.93
N PRO A 445 -2.51 2.37 -29.78
CA PRO A 445 -3.84 3.00 -29.82
C PRO A 445 -4.38 3.28 -31.22
N ASP A 446 -5.67 3.54 -31.30
CA ASP A 446 -6.42 3.92 -32.50
C ASP A 446 -6.24 2.93 -33.66
N PRO A 447 -6.79 1.70 -33.57
CA PRO A 447 -6.62 0.65 -34.57
C PRO A 447 -6.99 1.12 -35.99
N ARG A 448 -6.18 0.76 -36.97
CA ARG A 448 -6.35 1.10 -38.37
C ARG A 448 -6.27 2.61 -38.69
N SER A 449 -5.87 3.46 -37.77
CA SER A 449 -5.68 4.88 -38.01
C SER A 449 -4.33 5.17 -38.68
N TRP A 450 -4.29 6.17 -39.51
CA TRP A 450 -3.07 6.76 -40.09
C TRP A 450 -2.58 7.99 -39.32
N ASP A 451 -3.29 8.37 -38.25
CA ASP A 451 -2.87 9.48 -37.41
C ASP A 451 -1.52 9.20 -36.73
N THR A 452 -0.83 10.26 -36.36
CA THR A 452 0.47 10.21 -35.69
C THR A 452 0.39 10.52 -34.21
N VAL A 453 -0.78 10.90 -33.72
CA VAL A 453 -1.09 11.25 -32.32
C VAL A 453 -2.36 10.55 -31.87
N THR A 454 -2.51 10.38 -30.56
CA THR A 454 -3.71 9.81 -29.94
C THR A 454 -4.21 10.71 -28.81
N LYS A 455 -5.48 10.60 -28.48
CA LYS A 455 -6.07 11.24 -27.29
C LYS A 455 -5.94 10.38 -26.01
N TYR A 456 -5.68 9.08 -26.17
CA TYR A 456 -5.60 8.15 -25.07
C TYR A 456 -4.30 8.34 -24.29
N SER A 457 -4.38 8.18 -22.97
CA SER A 457 -3.25 8.11 -22.07
C SER A 457 -2.76 6.67 -21.94
N TYR A 458 -1.47 6.46 -21.65
CA TYR A 458 -0.93 5.09 -21.56
C TYR A 458 -1.55 4.28 -20.43
N ASP A 459 -1.86 4.86 -19.29
CA ASP A 459 -2.55 4.20 -18.16
C ASP A 459 -3.91 3.62 -18.58
N GLU A 460 -4.70 4.36 -19.38
CA GLU A 460 -5.99 3.90 -19.92
C GLU A 460 -5.80 2.64 -20.77
N LEU A 461 -4.82 2.68 -21.67
CA LEU A 461 -4.51 1.57 -22.59
C LEU A 461 -3.90 0.36 -21.85
N TYR A 462 -3.12 0.59 -20.82
CA TYR A 462 -2.56 -0.44 -19.97
C TYR A 462 -3.65 -1.24 -19.25
N PHE A 463 -4.62 -0.59 -18.64
CA PHE A 463 -5.72 -1.28 -17.97
C PHE A 463 -6.61 -2.06 -18.95
N GLU A 464 -6.83 -1.51 -20.15
CA GLU A 464 -7.53 -2.26 -21.21
C GLU A 464 -6.73 -3.52 -21.62
N TYR A 465 -5.40 -3.43 -21.68
CA TYR A 465 -4.54 -4.55 -22.03
C TYR A 465 -4.54 -5.63 -20.94
N LEU A 466 -4.46 -5.26 -19.66
CA LEU A 466 -4.55 -6.21 -18.55
C LEU A 466 -5.85 -7.02 -18.58
N ASN A 467 -6.97 -6.42 -18.94
CA ASN A 467 -8.25 -7.11 -19.04
C ASN A 467 -8.28 -8.19 -20.13
N LEU A 468 -7.26 -8.27 -20.96
CA LEU A 468 -7.16 -9.27 -22.04
C LEU A 468 -6.39 -10.54 -21.64
N ILE A 469 -5.83 -10.64 -20.44
CA ILE A 469 -4.99 -11.76 -20.01
C ILE A 469 -5.65 -13.12 -20.23
N ASP A 470 -6.92 -13.29 -19.87
CA ASP A 470 -7.66 -14.54 -20.05
C ASP A 470 -7.89 -14.87 -21.54
N LYS A 471 -8.07 -13.84 -22.35
CA LYS A 471 -8.16 -14.00 -23.80
C LYS A 471 -6.84 -14.51 -24.38
N TYR A 472 -5.72 -13.92 -23.97
CA TYR A 472 -4.39 -14.35 -24.38
C TYR A 472 -4.08 -15.77 -23.93
N LYS A 473 -4.36 -16.14 -22.67
CA LYS A 473 -4.21 -17.50 -22.16
C LYS A 473 -4.98 -18.50 -23.03
N LYS A 474 -6.24 -18.20 -23.33
CA LYS A 474 -7.10 -19.06 -24.15
C LYS A 474 -6.65 -19.18 -25.61
N GLU A 475 -6.16 -18.08 -26.20
CA GLU A 475 -5.69 -18.07 -27.58
C GLU A 475 -4.36 -18.80 -27.69
N TYR A 476 -3.41 -18.55 -26.80
CA TYR A 476 -2.08 -19.16 -26.78
C TYR A 476 -2.11 -20.66 -26.47
N SER A 477 -2.96 -21.10 -25.55
CA SER A 477 -3.14 -22.52 -25.21
C SER A 477 -4.09 -23.29 -26.14
N LYS A 478 -4.57 -22.64 -27.22
CA LYS A 478 -5.55 -23.24 -28.14
C LYS A 478 -5.03 -24.49 -28.83
N GLY A 479 -5.71 -25.60 -28.63
CA GLY A 479 -5.33 -26.91 -29.19
C GLY A 479 -4.38 -27.72 -28.32
N MET A 480 -3.80 -27.14 -27.29
CA MET A 480 -2.95 -27.82 -26.29
C MET A 480 -3.80 -28.58 -25.26
N LYS A 481 -3.23 -29.59 -24.60
CA LYS A 481 -3.90 -30.42 -23.58
C LYS A 481 -2.94 -30.78 -22.46
N GLY A 482 -3.51 -31.08 -21.28
CA GLY A 482 -2.73 -31.53 -20.11
C GLY A 482 -1.69 -30.50 -19.64
N GLU A 483 -0.50 -30.96 -19.35
CA GLU A 483 0.60 -30.13 -18.83
C GLU A 483 1.06 -29.04 -19.80
N ASP A 484 1.05 -29.32 -21.11
CA ASP A 484 1.45 -28.34 -22.13
C ASP A 484 0.50 -27.13 -22.13
N LYS A 485 -0.80 -27.38 -21.91
CA LYS A 485 -1.80 -26.31 -21.81
C LYS A 485 -1.58 -25.46 -20.56
N LEU A 486 -1.39 -26.10 -19.42
CA LEU A 486 -1.13 -25.41 -18.16
C LEU A 486 0.14 -24.56 -18.23
N LYS A 487 1.21 -25.11 -18.81
CA LYS A 487 2.46 -24.39 -19.02
C LYS A 487 2.28 -23.18 -19.91
N ALA A 488 1.58 -23.33 -21.03
CA ALA A 488 1.32 -22.23 -21.96
C ALA A 488 0.50 -21.10 -21.30
N GLU A 489 -0.52 -21.44 -20.51
CA GLU A 489 -1.32 -20.47 -19.76
C GLU A 489 -0.47 -19.76 -18.70
N GLN A 490 0.46 -20.48 -18.07
CA GLN A 490 1.37 -19.93 -17.09
C GLN A 490 2.46 -19.04 -17.72
N ASP A 491 2.95 -19.37 -18.91
CA ASP A 491 3.90 -18.55 -19.65
C ASP A 491 3.28 -17.17 -20.00
N ILE A 492 2.02 -17.13 -20.41
CA ILE A 492 1.28 -15.88 -20.65
C ILE A 492 1.11 -15.10 -19.33
N GLU A 493 0.72 -15.75 -18.24
CA GLU A 493 0.58 -15.10 -16.93
C GLU A 493 1.90 -14.49 -16.48
N ASN A 494 2.99 -15.23 -16.59
CA ASN A 494 4.33 -14.75 -16.29
C ASN A 494 4.70 -13.54 -17.16
N PHE A 495 4.43 -13.57 -18.46
CA PHE A 495 4.70 -12.43 -19.35
C PHE A 495 3.91 -11.17 -18.92
N PHE A 496 2.64 -11.32 -18.59
CA PHE A 496 1.85 -10.18 -18.10
C PHE A 496 2.42 -9.63 -16.79
N HIS A 497 2.86 -10.48 -15.87
CA HIS A 497 3.43 -10.04 -14.60
C HIS A 497 4.84 -9.45 -14.74
N THR A 498 5.74 -10.14 -15.45
CA THR A 498 7.16 -9.75 -15.49
C THR A 498 7.46 -8.63 -16.48
N GLU A 499 6.62 -8.48 -17.50
CA GLU A 499 6.86 -7.50 -18.58
C GLU A 499 5.85 -6.36 -18.56
N ILE A 500 4.53 -6.68 -18.55
CA ILE A 500 3.51 -5.65 -18.70
C ILE A 500 3.30 -4.89 -17.38
N ILE A 501 3.04 -5.61 -16.29
CA ILE A 501 2.81 -5.01 -14.97
C ILE A 501 4.10 -4.37 -14.47
N ALA A 502 5.20 -5.12 -14.43
CA ALA A 502 6.47 -4.61 -13.96
C ALA A 502 7.01 -3.41 -14.77
N GLY A 503 6.71 -3.37 -16.07
CA GLY A 503 7.06 -2.23 -16.93
C GLY A 503 6.29 -0.96 -16.56
N PHE A 504 5.01 -1.08 -16.30
CA PHE A 504 4.18 0.05 -15.85
C PHE A 504 4.56 0.53 -14.45
N ASP A 505 4.82 -0.38 -13.54
CA ASP A 505 5.31 -0.07 -12.19
C ASP A 505 6.61 0.73 -12.20
N LYS A 506 7.58 0.28 -13.02
CA LYS A 506 8.83 1.04 -13.23
C LYS A 506 8.58 2.43 -13.80
N LEU A 507 7.62 2.55 -14.74
CA LEU A 507 7.25 3.84 -15.33
C LEU A 507 6.68 4.78 -14.26
N GLN A 508 5.78 4.30 -13.42
CA GLN A 508 5.19 5.09 -12.33
C GLN A 508 6.26 5.56 -11.35
N ARG A 509 7.12 4.64 -10.89
CA ARG A 509 8.21 4.97 -9.97
C ARG A 509 9.17 5.98 -10.57
N PHE A 510 9.61 5.75 -11.81
CA PHE A 510 10.44 6.67 -12.55
C PHE A 510 9.82 8.07 -12.62
N THR A 511 8.53 8.15 -12.91
CA THR A 511 7.84 9.44 -13.07
C THR A 511 7.77 10.22 -11.75
N ASN A 512 7.56 9.53 -10.63
CA ASN A 512 7.55 10.16 -9.31
C ASN A 512 8.94 10.68 -8.91
N LEU A 513 9.98 9.87 -9.08
CA LEU A 513 11.35 10.29 -8.80
C LEU A 513 11.82 11.40 -9.76
N LEU A 514 11.43 11.33 -11.02
CA LEU A 514 11.69 12.38 -12.01
C LEU A 514 11.07 13.71 -11.58
N LEU A 515 9.83 13.69 -11.09
CA LEU A 515 9.14 14.89 -10.61
C LEU A 515 9.88 15.49 -9.41
N GLU A 516 10.36 14.66 -8.50
CA GLU A 516 11.15 15.09 -7.35
C GLU A 516 12.49 15.72 -7.78
N ASP A 517 13.23 15.11 -8.72
CA ASP A 517 14.48 15.69 -9.25
C ASP A 517 14.22 17.03 -9.95
N LEU A 518 13.11 17.16 -10.68
CA LEU A 518 12.69 18.40 -11.31
C LEU A 518 12.28 19.47 -10.29
N LYS A 519 11.62 19.12 -9.19
CA LYS A 519 11.32 20.03 -8.07
C LYS A 519 12.58 20.58 -7.42
N ASN A 520 13.65 19.82 -7.41
CA ASN A 520 14.97 20.23 -6.95
C ASN A 520 15.73 21.11 -7.97
N GLY A 521 15.09 21.53 -9.06
CA GLY A 521 15.64 22.45 -10.05
C GLY A 521 16.46 21.79 -11.16
N SER A 522 16.41 20.46 -11.28
CA SER A 522 17.16 19.70 -12.27
C SER A 522 16.65 19.92 -13.70
N ASN A 523 17.58 19.87 -14.66
CA ASN A 523 17.24 19.79 -16.09
C ASN A 523 17.43 18.34 -16.57
N VAL A 524 16.35 17.73 -17.01
CA VAL A 524 16.33 16.33 -17.41
C VAL A 524 15.89 16.19 -18.87
N THR A 525 16.54 15.31 -19.61
CA THR A 525 16.12 14.91 -20.96
C THR A 525 15.79 13.43 -20.95
N ILE A 526 14.56 13.08 -21.30
CA ILE A 526 14.13 11.70 -21.51
C ILE A 526 13.97 11.41 -23.00
N LYS A 527 14.37 10.20 -23.40
CA LYS A 527 14.25 9.70 -24.76
C LYS A 527 13.23 8.58 -24.79
N ILE A 528 12.22 8.69 -25.63
CA ILE A 528 11.16 7.69 -25.77
C ILE A 528 11.26 7.06 -27.16
N ASN A 529 11.57 5.77 -27.21
CA ASN A 529 11.62 4.99 -28.41
C ASN A 529 10.30 4.24 -28.61
N GLY A 530 9.67 4.37 -29.78
CA GLY A 530 8.41 3.67 -30.09
C GLY A 530 8.62 2.53 -31.06
N TYR A 531 8.23 1.32 -30.69
CA TYR A 531 8.31 0.12 -31.51
C TYR A 531 6.92 -0.45 -31.80
N CYS A 532 6.79 -1.26 -32.84
CA CYS A 532 5.61 -2.03 -33.18
C CYS A 532 5.96 -3.35 -33.86
N SER A 533 5.04 -4.31 -33.87
CA SER A 533 5.23 -5.58 -34.56
C SER A 533 5.32 -5.38 -36.06
N PRO A 534 6.03 -6.25 -36.79
CA PRO A 534 6.28 -6.11 -38.25
C PRO A 534 5.06 -6.42 -39.13
N LEU A 535 3.87 -6.59 -38.60
CA LEU A 535 2.67 -7.08 -39.30
C LEU A 535 2.13 -6.18 -40.40
N HIS A 536 2.48 -4.87 -40.43
CA HIS A 536 2.01 -3.90 -41.41
C HIS A 536 3.16 -3.27 -42.23
N ASN A 537 2.80 -2.43 -43.19
CA ASN A 537 3.80 -1.69 -43.95
C ASN A 537 4.59 -0.70 -43.08
N SER A 538 5.79 -0.33 -43.53
CA SER A 538 6.70 0.48 -42.72
C SER A 538 6.14 1.85 -42.35
N GLU A 539 5.36 2.50 -43.22
CA GLU A 539 4.78 3.82 -42.95
C GLU A 539 3.69 3.74 -41.85
N TYR A 540 2.82 2.75 -41.93
CA TYR A 540 1.80 2.51 -40.90
C TYR A 540 2.46 2.22 -39.54
N ASN A 541 3.49 1.38 -39.52
CA ASN A 541 4.24 1.02 -38.35
C ASN A 541 4.94 2.23 -37.71
N ILE A 542 5.49 3.13 -38.50
CA ILE A 542 6.04 4.40 -38.01
C ILE A 542 4.92 5.27 -37.37
N ASN A 543 3.75 5.36 -38.00
CA ASN A 543 2.65 6.14 -37.45
C ASN A 543 2.07 5.51 -36.17
N LEU A 544 1.98 4.18 -36.08
CA LEU A 544 1.61 3.48 -34.87
C LEU A 544 2.62 3.75 -33.72
N SER A 545 3.92 3.69 -34.03
CA SER A 545 4.95 3.99 -33.03
C SER A 545 4.89 5.44 -32.53
N LYS A 546 4.54 6.41 -33.37
CA LYS A 546 4.28 7.79 -32.99
C LYS A 546 3.06 7.91 -32.07
N ARG A 547 1.96 7.18 -32.35
CA ARG A 547 0.77 7.15 -31.49
C ARG A 547 1.09 6.56 -30.11
N ARG A 548 1.90 5.50 -30.05
CA ARG A 548 2.38 4.90 -28.77
C ARG A 548 3.21 5.88 -27.95
N ILE A 549 4.13 6.60 -28.59
CA ILE A 549 4.88 7.69 -27.93
C ILE A 549 3.93 8.81 -27.48
N SER A 550 2.94 9.16 -28.30
CA SER A 550 1.94 10.18 -27.96
C SER A 550 1.13 9.79 -26.70
N SER A 551 0.75 8.52 -26.56
CA SER A 551 0.01 8.05 -25.37
C SER A 551 0.85 8.11 -24.09
N LEU A 552 2.15 7.77 -24.17
CA LEU A 552 3.08 7.95 -23.04
C LEU A 552 3.26 9.42 -22.68
N LYS A 553 3.33 10.30 -23.68
CA LYS A 553 3.39 11.74 -23.43
C LYS A 553 2.10 12.23 -22.75
N ASN A 554 0.93 11.76 -23.18
CA ASN A 554 -0.34 12.09 -22.54
C ASN A 554 -0.36 11.62 -21.07
N TYR A 555 0.18 10.44 -20.79
CA TYR A 555 0.34 9.93 -19.44
C TYR A 555 1.21 10.87 -18.58
N LEU A 556 2.40 11.25 -19.08
CA LEU A 556 3.29 12.18 -18.36
C LEU A 556 2.67 13.55 -18.13
N LEU A 557 1.82 14.03 -19.05
CA LEU A 557 1.12 15.31 -18.91
C LEU A 557 -0.07 15.25 -17.94
N LYS A 558 -0.60 14.06 -17.65
CA LYS A 558 -1.79 13.84 -16.84
C LYS A 558 -1.46 13.44 -15.40
N ILE A 559 -0.34 12.73 -15.22
CA ILE A 559 0.06 12.20 -13.91
C ILE A 559 0.26 13.32 -12.88
N ASN A 560 -0.06 13.04 -11.61
CA ASN A 560 0.02 13.98 -10.50
C ASN A 560 -0.72 15.31 -10.80
N ASN A 561 -1.95 15.20 -11.31
CA ASN A 561 -2.78 16.35 -11.70
C ASN A 561 -2.12 17.30 -12.71
N GLY A 562 -1.25 16.75 -13.59
CA GLY A 562 -0.59 17.53 -14.62
C GLY A 562 0.63 18.33 -14.15
N GLU A 563 1.15 18.03 -12.98
CA GLU A 563 2.29 18.78 -12.38
C GLU A 563 3.53 18.79 -13.29
N LEU A 564 3.80 17.70 -14.05
CA LEU A 564 4.90 17.66 -15.00
C LEU A 564 4.77 18.64 -16.18
N SER A 565 3.56 19.13 -16.49
CA SER A 565 3.34 20.07 -17.60
C SER A 565 4.17 21.33 -17.45
N ALA A 566 4.25 21.91 -16.24
CA ALA A 566 5.01 23.11 -15.97
C ALA A 566 6.52 22.96 -16.26
N TYR A 567 7.07 21.76 -16.05
CA TYR A 567 8.47 21.46 -16.34
C TYR A 567 8.73 21.24 -17.84
N ILE A 568 7.76 20.66 -18.55
CA ILE A 568 7.82 20.49 -20.01
C ILE A 568 7.69 21.84 -20.73
N GLU A 569 6.82 22.73 -20.22
CA GLU A 569 6.59 24.07 -20.76
C GLU A 569 7.63 25.09 -20.31
N GLY A 570 8.48 24.74 -19.34
CA GLY A 570 9.50 25.62 -18.79
C GLY A 570 8.95 26.77 -17.91
N THR A 571 7.76 26.60 -17.36
CA THR A 571 7.06 27.57 -16.49
C THR A 571 7.17 27.22 -15.00
N SER A 572 7.90 26.16 -14.66
CA SER A 572 8.07 25.67 -13.30
C SER A 572 8.66 26.70 -12.34
N PRO A 573 8.10 26.88 -11.12
CA PRO A 573 8.67 27.78 -10.10
C PRO A 573 10.07 27.39 -9.62
N SER A 574 10.41 26.11 -9.63
CA SER A 574 11.74 25.61 -9.21
C SER A 574 12.84 25.86 -10.25
N GLY A 575 12.48 26.27 -11.47
CA GLY A 575 13.41 26.43 -12.59
C GLY A 575 13.83 25.12 -13.26
N GLY A 576 13.39 23.96 -12.76
CA GLY A 576 13.64 22.66 -13.39
C GLY A 576 12.97 22.56 -14.78
N LYS A 577 13.55 21.77 -15.67
CA LYS A 577 13.04 21.57 -17.06
C LYS A 577 13.07 20.13 -17.45
N LEU A 578 12.02 19.68 -18.15
CA LEU A 578 11.92 18.34 -18.76
C LEU A 578 11.85 18.46 -20.28
N GLN A 579 12.82 17.88 -20.95
CA GLN A 579 12.82 17.73 -22.40
C GLN A 579 12.47 16.29 -22.79
N ILE A 580 11.55 16.10 -23.74
CA ILE A 580 11.16 14.79 -24.24
C ILE A 580 11.61 14.67 -25.70
N ILE A 581 12.52 13.73 -25.96
CA ILE A 581 12.96 13.36 -27.31
C ILE A 581 12.16 12.13 -27.76
N GLN A 582 11.56 12.19 -28.94
CA GLN A 582 10.70 11.14 -29.49
C GLN A 582 11.38 10.47 -30.67
N GLU A 583 11.55 9.15 -30.63
CA GLU A 583 12.15 8.36 -31.72
C GLU A 583 11.20 7.23 -32.12
N PRO A 584 10.39 7.46 -33.16
CA PRO A 584 9.51 6.42 -33.68
C PRO A 584 10.32 5.46 -34.59
N MET A 585 10.60 4.27 -34.08
CA MET A 585 11.43 3.25 -34.71
C MET A 585 10.61 2.31 -35.63
N GLY A 586 9.29 2.34 -35.53
CA GLY A 586 8.43 1.43 -36.30
C GLY A 586 8.72 -0.04 -35.95
N LYS A 587 9.00 -0.85 -36.97
CA LYS A 587 9.33 -2.28 -36.82
C LYS A 587 10.83 -2.57 -36.65
N GLU A 588 11.68 -1.58 -36.80
CA GLU A 588 13.12 -1.74 -36.64
C GLU A 588 13.47 -1.92 -35.14
N LEU A 589 14.27 -2.94 -34.84
CA LEU A 589 14.67 -3.28 -33.46
C LEU A 589 13.51 -3.59 -32.51
N ALA A 590 12.39 -4.14 -33.02
CA ALA A 590 11.33 -4.65 -32.13
C ALA A 590 11.89 -5.73 -31.19
N SER A 591 11.31 -5.81 -29.96
CA SER A 591 11.69 -6.82 -28.99
C SER A 591 11.61 -8.24 -29.58
N PRO A 592 12.52 -9.17 -29.23
CA PRO A 592 12.47 -10.56 -29.69
C PRO A 592 11.19 -11.30 -29.24
N TYR A 593 10.45 -10.73 -28.31
CA TYR A 593 9.12 -11.25 -27.89
C TYR A 593 7.98 -10.79 -28.80
N VAL A 594 8.25 -10.00 -29.83
CA VAL A 594 7.23 -9.53 -30.77
C VAL A 594 7.31 -10.38 -32.05
N SER A 595 6.36 -11.28 -32.18
CA SER A 595 6.22 -12.13 -33.35
C SER A 595 5.73 -11.33 -34.58
N ASP A 596 6.20 -11.71 -35.80
CA ASP A 596 5.66 -11.27 -37.08
C ASP A 596 4.50 -12.17 -37.57
N ASN A 597 4.12 -13.18 -36.77
CA ASN A 597 3.00 -14.06 -37.06
C ASN A 597 1.72 -13.55 -36.33
N PRO A 598 0.62 -13.24 -37.07
CA PRO A 598 -0.63 -12.79 -36.45
C PRO A 598 -1.28 -13.84 -35.53
N GLN A 599 -0.82 -15.08 -35.53
CA GLN A 599 -1.31 -16.20 -34.69
C GLN A 599 -0.42 -16.44 -33.47
N ASP A 600 0.75 -15.85 -33.43
CA ASP A 600 1.61 -15.84 -32.23
C ASP A 600 1.22 -14.63 -31.38
N VAL A 601 0.65 -14.91 -30.25
CA VAL A 601 0.19 -13.89 -29.28
C VAL A 601 1.18 -13.82 -28.13
#